data_64a482094afe2b631ef31324129a018d
#
_entry.id   64a482094afe2b631ef31324129a018d
#
_cell.length_a   1.000
_cell.length_b   1.000
_cell.length_c   1.000
_cell.angle_alpha   90.00
_cell.angle_beta   90.00
_cell.angle_gamma   90.00
#
_symmetry.space_group_name_H-M   'P 1'
#
loop_
_entity.id
_entity.type
_entity.pdbx_description
1 polymer ?
#
loop_
_entity_poly.entity_id
_entity_poly.type
_entity_poly.pdbx_seq_one_letter_code
_entity_poly.pdbx_strand_id
1 'polypeptide(L)'
;MSTAIAWIEGQWGTAASLQLPLNDRALLLADGLFETVLIRNAEPQLLEEHLQRWSDSAALLGMDQPPQRDALKPLIEGAIQRSQLSEADGALRLNWSRGSSPQRGIGLPAPGHHRFWLTLQATTPTFSAVTTITQSA
;
A
#
# COMPACT_ATOMS: atom_id res chain seq x y z
N MET A 1 -14.27 13.34 -12.44
CA MET A 1 -13.03 12.57 -12.28
C MET A 1 -12.76 12.33 -10.82
N SER A 2 -12.60 11.08 -10.43
CA SER A 2 -12.22 10.76 -9.07
C SER A 2 -10.73 11.02 -8.86
N THR A 3 -10.41 11.71 -7.78
CA THR A 3 -9.02 11.96 -7.39
C THR A 3 -8.55 10.81 -6.51
N ALA A 4 -7.28 10.41 -6.68
CA ALA A 4 -6.70 9.39 -5.81
C ALA A 4 -6.68 9.89 -4.37
N ILE A 5 -7.36 9.17 -3.49
CA ILE A 5 -7.41 9.46 -2.06
C ILE A 5 -6.20 8.80 -1.40
N ALA A 6 -5.63 9.45 -0.41
CA ALA A 6 -4.49 8.92 0.33
C ALA A 6 -4.63 9.17 1.83
N TRP A 7 -3.98 8.32 2.59
CA TRP A 7 -3.84 8.46 4.03
C TRP A 7 -2.40 8.12 4.44
N ILE A 8 -1.81 8.98 5.23
CA ILE A 8 -0.48 8.76 5.82
C ILE A 8 -0.40 9.47 7.17
N GLU A 9 0.10 8.77 8.18
CA GLU A 9 0.38 9.34 9.51
C GLU A 9 -0.78 10.14 10.09
N GLY A 10 -1.98 9.59 10.01
CA GLY A 10 -3.19 10.19 10.56
C GLY A 10 -3.83 11.26 9.70
N GLN A 11 -3.30 11.53 8.51
CA GLN A 11 -3.82 12.58 7.62
C GLN A 11 -4.48 11.99 6.40
N TRP A 12 -5.70 12.42 6.11
CA TRP A 12 -6.37 12.19 4.84
C TRP A 12 -6.06 13.32 3.85
N GLY A 13 -5.96 12.97 2.59
CA GLY A 13 -5.75 13.95 1.54
C GLY A 13 -5.80 13.28 0.17
N THR A 14 -5.20 13.92 -0.82
CA THR A 14 -5.03 13.32 -2.13
C THR A 14 -3.62 12.78 -2.27
N ALA A 15 -3.44 11.82 -3.18
CA ALA A 15 -2.12 11.28 -3.46
C ALA A 15 -1.13 12.37 -3.90
N ALA A 16 -1.64 13.44 -4.54
CA ALA A 16 -0.79 14.54 -5.00
C ALA A 16 -0.44 15.55 -3.89
N SER A 17 -1.22 15.61 -2.81
CA SER A 17 -1.05 16.62 -1.77
C SER A 17 -0.31 16.11 -0.53
N LEU A 18 -0.38 14.82 -0.25
CA LEU A 18 0.30 14.25 0.91
C LEU A 18 1.78 14.01 0.59
N GLN A 19 2.59 14.01 1.64
CA GLN A 19 4.04 14.01 1.49
C GLN A 19 4.66 12.80 2.18
N LEU A 20 5.72 12.30 1.58
CA LEU A 20 6.56 11.26 2.13
C LEU A 20 7.94 11.87 2.41
N PRO A 21 8.53 11.62 3.58
CA PRO A 21 9.89 12.12 3.83
C PRO A 21 10.89 11.60 2.80
N LEU A 22 11.79 12.47 2.35
CA LEU A 22 12.76 12.12 1.31
C LEU A 22 13.78 11.08 1.75
N ASN A 23 13.94 10.86 3.05
CA ASN A 23 14.82 9.83 3.59
C ASN A 23 14.10 8.51 3.90
N ASP A 24 12.87 8.35 3.41
CA ASP A 24 12.15 7.09 3.56
C ASP A 24 12.88 6.00 2.77
N ARG A 25 13.08 4.84 3.39
CA ARG A 25 13.85 3.76 2.78
C ARG A 25 13.16 3.10 1.60
N ALA A 26 11.81 3.07 1.57
CA ALA A 26 11.10 2.56 0.41
C ALA A 26 11.36 3.45 -0.81
N LEU A 27 11.43 4.77 -0.60
CA LEU A 27 11.73 5.71 -1.66
C LEU A 27 13.18 5.59 -2.15
N LEU A 28 14.14 5.55 -1.23
CA LEU A 28 15.56 5.58 -1.58
C LEU A 28 16.12 4.23 -2.00
N LEU A 29 15.66 3.15 -1.37
CA LEU A 29 16.29 1.83 -1.48
C LEU A 29 15.31 0.74 -1.88
N ALA A 30 14.09 1.09 -2.20
CA ALA A 30 13.01 0.11 -2.43
C ALA A 30 12.84 -0.84 -1.24
N ASP A 31 13.16 -0.39 -0.03
CA ASP A 31 13.08 -1.19 1.19
C ASP A 31 11.68 -1.10 1.80
N GLY A 32 10.74 -1.73 1.13
CA GLY A 32 9.36 -1.72 1.52
C GLY A 32 8.56 -2.75 0.74
N LEU A 33 7.32 -2.94 1.16
CA LEU A 33 6.39 -3.91 0.58
C LEU A 33 5.07 -3.22 0.27
N PHE A 34 4.43 -3.65 -0.81
CA PHE A 34 3.09 -3.17 -1.10
C PHE A 34 2.19 -4.32 -1.57
N GLU A 35 0.90 -4.13 -1.37
CA GLU A 35 -0.16 -4.95 -1.95
C GLU A 35 -1.14 -4.05 -2.67
N THR A 36 -1.64 -4.51 -3.82
CA THR A 36 -2.69 -3.81 -4.54
C THR A 36 -3.95 -4.66 -4.51
N VAL A 37 -5.00 -4.12 -3.90
CA VAL A 37 -6.26 -4.81 -3.67
C VAL A 37 -7.33 -4.18 -4.56
N LEU A 38 -8.04 -5.00 -5.32
CA LEU A 38 -9.17 -4.53 -6.10
C LEU A 38 -10.34 -4.23 -5.18
N ILE A 39 -10.92 -3.04 -5.32
CA ILE A 39 -12.19 -2.67 -4.68
C ILE A 39 -13.28 -2.81 -5.73
N ARG A 40 -14.30 -3.62 -5.44
CA ARG A 40 -15.43 -3.83 -6.32
C ARG A 40 -16.72 -3.81 -5.50
N ASN A 41 -17.71 -3.04 -5.95
CA ASN A 41 -18.95 -2.86 -5.20
C ASN A 41 -18.69 -2.41 -3.76
N ALA A 42 -17.75 -1.47 -3.58
CA ALA A 42 -17.32 -0.94 -2.29
C ALA A 42 -16.73 -2.00 -1.35
N GLU A 43 -16.27 -3.14 -1.89
CA GLU A 43 -15.72 -4.22 -1.09
C GLU A 43 -14.29 -4.59 -1.57
N PRO A 44 -13.33 -4.72 -0.65
CA PRO A 44 -12.02 -5.21 -1.03
C PRO A 44 -12.07 -6.70 -1.37
N GLN A 45 -11.49 -7.04 -2.52
CA GLN A 45 -11.48 -8.42 -3.02
C GLN A 45 -10.25 -9.16 -2.54
N LEU A 46 -10.43 -10.37 -2.02
CA LEU A 46 -9.35 -11.25 -1.57
C LEU A 46 -8.45 -10.58 -0.51
N LEU A 47 -9.06 -9.77 0.35
CA LEU A 47 -8.31 -8.99 1.34
C LEU A 47 -7.47 -9.88 2.26
N GLU A 48 -8.03 -11.00 2.73
CA GLU A 48 -7.31 -11.89 3.64
C GLU A 48 -6.04 -12.45 2.99
N GLU A 49 -6.13 -12.87 1.72
CA GLU A 49 -5.00 -13.41 0.99
C GLU A 49 -3.93 -12.35 0.76
N HIS A 50 -4.33 -11.12 0.45
CA HIS A 50 -3.39 -10.00 0.32
C HIS A 50 -2.68 -9.71 1.63
N LEU A 51 -3.43 -9.64 2.74
CA LEU A 51 -2.85 -9.34 4.05
C LEU A 51 -1.92 -10.46 4.52
N GLN A 52 -2.27 -11.71 4.25
CA GLN A 52 -1.42 -12.84 4.61
C GLN A 52 -0.09 -12.79 3.85
N ARG A 53 -0.13 -12.55 2.54
CA ARG A 53 1.08 -12.43 1.73
C ARG A 53 1.96 -11.27 2.19
N TRP A 54 1.34 -10.15 2.51
CA TRP A 54 2.03 -8.95 2.99
C TRP A 54 2.75 -9.23 4.31
N SER A 55 2.06 -9.87 5.25
CA SER A 55 2.65 -10.27 6.54
C SER A 55 3.77 -11.30 6.39
N ASP A 56 3.58 -12.29 5.52
CA ASP A 56 4.59 -13.32 5.27
C ASP A 56 5.85 -12.72 4.66
N SER A 57 5.68 -11.79 3.71
CA SER A 57 6.80 -11.11 3.08
C SER A 57 7.55 -10.22 4.08
N ALA A 58 6.84 -9.55 4.97
CA ALA A 58 7.46 -8.74 6.03
C ALA A 58 8.32 -9.63 6.93
N ALA A 59 7.81 -10.80 7.31
CA ALA A 59 8.56 -11.76 8.14
C ALA A 59 9.83 -12.23 7.44
N LEU A 60 9.74 -12.55 6.14
CA LEU A 60 10.89 -12.97 5.35
C LEU A 60 11.98 -11.92 5.28
N LEU A 61 11.61 -10.63 5.25
CA LEU A 61 12.56 -9.53 5.16
C LEU A 61 13.01 -9.00 6.52
N GLY A 62 12.57 -9.64 7.62
CA GLY A 62 12.91 -9.19 8.96
C GLY A 62 12.30 -7.84 9.31
N MET A 63 11.21 -7.47 8.67
CA MET A 63 10.47 -6.25 8.99
C MET A 63 9.49 -6.49 10.13
N ASP A 64 9.13 -5.42 10.84
CA ASP A 64 7.99 -5.48 11.76
C ASP A 64 6.74 -5.86 10.98
N GLN A 65 5.76 -6.47 11.64
CA GLN A 65 4.52 -6.83 10.97
C GLN A 65 3.74 -5.58 10.55
N PRO A 66 3.20 -5.56 9.32
CA PRO A 66 2.39 -4.44 8.87
C PRO A 66 1.06 -4.37 9.62
N PRO A 67 0.32 -3.26 9.47
CA PRO A 67 -0.99 -3.14 10.11
C PRO A 67 -1.87 -4.33 9.78
N GLN A 68 -2.58 -4.83 10.78
CA GLN A 68 -3.45 -5.98 10.65
C GLN A 68 -4.86 -5.55 10.27
N ARG A 69 -5.70 -6.52 9.93
CA ARG A 69 -7.07 -6.29 9.44
C ARG A 69 -7.86 -5.30 10.28
N ASP A 70 -7.84 -5.45 11.61
CA ASP A 70 -8.64 -4.61 12.50
C ASP A 70 -8.23 -3.15 12.45
N ALA A 71 -6.94 -2.88 12.33
CA ALA A 71 -6.43 -1.51 12.17
C ALA A 71 -6.72 -0.96 10.79
N LEU A 72 -6.71 -1.80 9.75
CA LEU A 72 -6.92 -1.38 8.36
C LEU A 72 -8.37 -1.15 8.02
N LYS A 73 -9.29 -1.89 8.64
CA LYS A 73 -10.71 -1.83 8.28
C LYS A 73 -11.27 -0.42 8.25
N PRO A 74 -11.13 0.41 9.32
CA PRO A 74 -11.65 1.78 9.28
C PRO A 74 -10.96 2.65 8.23
N LEU A 75 -9.70 2.41 7.95
CA LEU A 75 -8.96 3.16 6.94
C LEU A 75 -9.42 2.80 5.53
N ILE A 76 -9.66 1.53 5.26
CA ILE A 76 -10.16 1.07 3.96
C ILE A 76 -11.58 1.61 3.74
N GLU A 77 -12.45 1.49 4.73
CA GLU A 77 -13.81 2.04 4.65
C GLU A 77 -13.79 3.56 4.44
N GLY A 78 -12.92 4.26 5.17
CA GLY A 78 -12.74 5.70 5.02
C GLY A 78 -12.24 6.09 3.64
N ALA A 79 -11.34 5.31 3.06
CA ALA A 79 -10.83 5.56 1.71
C ALA A 79 -11.95 5.36 0.67
N ILE A 80 -12.71 4.29 0.77
CA ILE A 80 -13.82 4.00 -0.13
C ILE A 80 -14.86 5.12 -0.09
N GLN A 81 -15.21 5.57 1.12
CA GLN A 81 -16.18 6.65 1.30
C GLN A 81 -15.70 7.96 0.67
N ARG A 82 -14.45 8.33 0.91
CA ARG A 82 -13.87 9.60 0.41
C ARG A 82 -13.63 9.58 -1.09
N SER A 83 -13.37 8.41 -1.66
CA SER A 83 -13.07 8.29 -3.09
C SER A 83 -14.29 8.47 -3.97
N GLN A 84 -15.49 8.32 -3.42
CA GLN A 84 -16.75 8.41 -4.16
C GLN A 84 -16.76 7.50 -5.39
N LEU A 85 -16.19 6.29 -5.24
CA LEU A 85 -16.10 5.33 -6.35
C LEU A 85 -17.47 4.95 -6.89
N SER A 86 -18.52 5.02 -6.04
CA SER A 86 -19.89 4.58 -6.33
C SER A 86 -19.89 3.18 -6.95
N GLU A 87 -20.14 3.02 -8.25
CA GLU A 87 -20.13 1.73 -8.93
C GLU A 87 -18.81 1.41 -9.63
N ALA A 88 -17.87 2.35 -9.63
CA ALA A 88 -16.58 2.14 -10.27
C ALA A 88 -15.70 1.23 -9.41
N ASP A 89 -14.82 0.48 -10.09
CA ASP A 89 -13.80 -0.31 -9.40
C ASP A 89 -12.66 0.60 -8.94
N GLY A 90 -11.95 0.16 -7.91
CA GLY A 90 -10.82 0.89 -7.37
C GLY A 90 -9.60 0.01 -7.16
N ALA A 91 -8.43 0.62 -7.24
CA ALA A 91 -7.17 0.00 -6.86
C ALA A 91 -6.72 0.60 -5.54
N LEU A 92 -6.75 -0.22 -4.50
CA LEU A 92 -6.27 0.15 -3.17
C LEU A 92 -4.84 -0.36 -3.02
N ARG A 93 -3.91 0.56 -2.80
CA ARG A 93 -2.52 0.19 -2.58
C ARG A 93 -2.17 0.39 -1.11
N LEU A 94 -1.70 -0.68 -0.48
CA LEU A 94 -1.23 -0.69 0.90
C LEU A 94 0.30 -0.73 0.87
N ASN A 95 0.95 0.21 1.54
CA ASN A 95 2.41 0.34 1.50
C ASN A 95 2.99 0.23 2.91
N TRP A 96 4.06 -0.55 3.05
CA TRP A 96 4.75 -0.74 4.31
C TRP A 96 6.24 -0.55 4.10
N SER A 97 6.76 0.56 4.59
CA SER A 97 8.17 0.94 4.46
C SER A 97 8.90 0.64 5.76
N ARG A 98 10.18 0.27 5.66
CA ARG A 98 11.03 0.14 6.84
C ARG A 98 11.28 1.49 7.52
N GLY A 99 10.80 2.57 6.92
CA GLY A 99 10.81 3.90 7.51
C GLY A 99 12.03 4.72 7.13
N SER A 100 12.27 5.76 7.90
CA SER A 100 13.42 6.64 7.69
C SER A 100 14.56 6.25 8.59
N SER A 101 15.78 6.31 8.06
CA SER A 101 16.99 6.12 8.85
C SER A 101 17.72 7.45 8.97
N PRO A 102 18.10 7.88 10.18
CA PRO A 102 18.88 9.10 10.35
C PRO A 102 20.33 8.91 9.93
N GLN A 103 20.77 7.66 9.73
CA GLN A 103 22.15 7.35 9.36
C GLN A 103 22.28 7.13 7.87
N ARG A 104 23.44 7.48 7.32
CA ARG A 104 23.76 7.17 5.92
C ARG A 104 24.04 5.69 5.75
N GLY A 105 23.72 5.18 4.57
CA GLY A 105 24.03 3.81 4.18
C GLY A 105 22.82 2.89 4.22
N ILE A 106 23.09 1.62 3.92
CA ILE A 106 22.06 0.60 3.77
C ILE A 106 21.84 -0.22 5.04
N GLY A 107 22.51 0.14 6.14
CA GLY A 107 22.30 -0.54 7.42
C GLY A 107 20.85 -0.43 7.88
N LEU A 108 20.31 -1.49 8.48
CA LEU A 108 18.94 -1.53 8.90
C LEU A 108 18.69 -0.58 10.08
N PRO A 109 17.61 0.22 10.07
CA PRO A 109 17.24 1.05 11.21
C PRO A 109 16.73 0.18 12.35
N ALA A 110 16.64 0.78 13.54
CA ALA A 110 16.03 0.13 14.69
C ALA A 110 14.58 -0.22 14.39
N PRO A 111 14.05 -1.33 14.96
CA PRO A 111 12.63 -1.68 14.81
C PRO A 111 11.70 -0.58 15.36
N GLY A 112 10.46 -0.57 14.90
CA GLY A 112 9.43 0.34 15.43
C GLY A 112 9.28 1.65 14.67
N HIS A 113 10.07 1.88 13.63
CA HIS A 113 10.02 3.12 12.85
C HIS A 113 9.45 2.94 11.44
N HIS A 114 8.77 1.83 11.21
CA HIS A 114 8.14 1.55 9.92
C HIS A 114 7.03 2.55 9.63
N ARG A 115 6.76 2.76 8.35
CA ARG A 115 5.75 3.72 7.91
C ARG A 115 4.73 3.03 7.03
N PHE A 116 3.45 3.28 7.33
CA PHE A 116 2.33 2.81 6.54
C PHE A 116 1.62 3.97 5.86
N TRP A 117 1.27 3.77 4.58
CA TRP A 117 0.34 4.67 3.90
C TRP A 117 -0.47 3.88 2.88
N LEU A 118 -1.63 4.42 2.53
CA LEU A 118 -2.47 3.84 1.50
C LEU A 118 -2.91 4.88 0.49
N THR A 119 -3.21 4.42 -0.71
CA THR A 119 -3.88 5.20 -1.75
C THR A 119 -5.04 4.40 -2.31
N LEU A 120 -6.09 5.08 -2.74
CA LEU A 120 -7.21 4.47 -3.44
C LEU A 120 -7.56 5.31 -4.65
N GLN A 121 -7.57 4.68 -5.81
CA GLN A 121 -7.79 5.32 -7.08
C GLN A 121 -8.79 4.51 -7.89
N ALA A 122 -9.69 5.18 -8.62
CA ALA A 122 -10.57 4.50 -9.55
C ALA A 122 -9.75 3.80 -10.63
N THR A 123 -10.16 2.60 -10.99
CA THR A 123 -9.48 1.81 -12.02
C THR A 123 -10.49 1.09 -12.90
N THR A 124 -10.07 0.72 -14.09
CA THR A 124 -10.83 -0.15 -14.96
C THR A 124 -10.00 -1.41 -15.17
N PRO A 125 -10.27 -2.47 -14.40
CA PRO A 125 -9.48 -3.69 -14.54
C PRO A 125 -9.72 -4.32 -15.90
N THR A 126 -8.66 -4.89 -16.48
CA THR A 126 -8.76 -5.59 -17.74
C THR A 126 -8.58 -7.08 -17.50
N PHE A 127 -9.45 -7.86 -18.10
CA PHE A 127 -9.42 -9.32 -18.02
C PHE A 127 -9.03 -9.96 -19.35
N SER A 128 -8.45 -9.16 -20.26
CA SER A 128 -7.93 -9.64 -21.53
C SER A 128 -6.73 -10.55 -21.30
N ALA A 129 -6.59 -11.56 -22.18
CA ALA A 129 -5.41 -12.43 -22.14
C ALA A 129 -4.15 -11.60 -22.40
N VAL A 130 -3.13 -11.84 -21.60
CA VAL A 130 -1.83 -11.16 -21.73
C VAL A 130 -0.79 -12.23 -22.03
N THR A 131 -0.01 -12.00 -23.12
CA THR A 131 1.11 -12.89 -23.44
C THR A 131 2.34 -12.40 -22.70
N THR A 132 2.89 -13.27 -21.88
CA THR A 132 4.14 -12.99 -21.17
C THR A 132 5.25 -13.87 -21.71
N ILE A 133 6.45 -13.29 -21.81
CA ILE A 133 7.65 -14.04 -22.19
C ILE A 133 8.44 -14.27 -20.91
N THR A 134 8.63 -15.57 -20.57
CA THR A 134 9.46 -15.92 -19.43
C THR A 134 10.87 -16.17 -19.95
N GLN A 135 11.82 -15.42 -19.42
CA GLN A 135 13.24 -15.67 -19.69
C GLN A 135 13.83 -16.47 -18.54
N SER A 136 14.38 -17.63 -18.85
CA SER A 136 15.16 -18.39 -17.88
C SER A 136 16.54 -17.78 -17.77
N ALA A 137 16.98 -17.57 -16.52
CA ALA A 137 18.31 -17.08 -16.24
C ALA A 137 19.35 -18.17 -16.48
#